data_0d50e759e9047baa6ac99ee1f8844d12
#
_entry.id   0d50e759e9047baa6ac99ee1f8844d12
#
_cell.length_a   1.000
_cell.length_b   1.000
_cell.length_c   1.000
_cell.angle_alpha   90.00
_cell.angle_beta   90.00
_cell.angle_gamma   90.00
#
_symmetry.space_group_name_H-M   'P 1'
#
loop_
_entity.id
_entity.type
_entity.pdbx_description
1 polymer ?
#
loop_
_entity_poly.entity_id
_entity_poly.type
_entity_poly.pdbx_seq_one_letter_code
_entity_poly.pdbx_strand_id
1 'polypeptide(L)'
;MPVSEGLKNGLNKIREISSDIYQRYIPIIDDDTDISAFAAPIMEFPEVYDEFVKSLLYKLSYVQFETKYFRNPLKVLEGDKIPLGYSGQGIYVNPAKGRRFNPNDFAGILAKYEADVKVEYYALNMDTQYPVSIQRQSLKKAFTSWGELESFIDQLSNSLYNGAYIDEYRFTKNIVASAYKDNKAITEVVTAVSSEATAKAFATKARELFLNFQTPSTKYNAWHLMGGDGAPITTWTNPEDIVILIRNDVRAYMDVNVLAESFNMDKATLLGNIISVDNFDIIGDDGDVVFDGSNIIGIIADKAWFKIKQQDMFLDVDYNPNNRTYQYFLNNIKQYQYSLFANGVILCTEAPESKITQLKYAMDSIELKAGDTLEVPVGVVPPQGTSTITYAISDEKIAGESVAAGSVATVAAKTGDPRVAVVTGVAAGTFTLTASAESGSATDSVDGEVTAAS
;
A
#
# COMPACT_ATOMS: atom_id res chain seq x y z
N MET A 1 -2.38 -44.22 21.96
CA MET A 1 -3.02 -43.97 20.64
C MET A 1 -1.97 -44.22 19.58
N PRO A 2 -2.30 -44.80 18.44
CA PRO A 2 -1.35 -44.90 17.33
C PRO A 2 -0.94 -43.53 16.86
N VAL A 3 0.24 -43.40 16.25
CA VAL A 3 0.72 -42.16 15.67
C VAL A 3 -0.17 -41.76 14.49
N SER A 4 -0.48 -40.45 14.34
CA SER A 4 -1.21 -39.99 13.17
C SER A 4 -0.34 -40.13 11.90
N GLU A 5 -0.96 -40.40 10.75
CA GLU A 5 -0.24 -40.60 9.50
C GLU A 5 0.57 -39.34 9.10
N GLY A 6 0.03 -38.17 9.37
CA GLY A 6 0.72 -36.89 9.16
C GLY A 6 1.99 -36.78 9.99
N LEU A 7 1.90 -37.03 11.31
CA LEU A 7 3.03 -36.94 12.21
C LEU A 7 4.08 -38.01 11.87
N LYS A 8 3.66 -39.25 11.58
CA LYS A 8 4.53 -40.35 11.15
C LYS A 8 5.37 -39.95 9.93
N ASN A 9 4.71 -39.47 8.89
CA ASN A 9 5.37 -39.05 7.63
C ASN A 9 6.33 -37.90 7.88
N GLY A 10 5.93 -36.91 8.68
CA GLY A 10 6.77 -35.77 9.05
C GLY A 10 8.03 -36.16 9.79
N LEU A 11 7.92 -36.98 10.84
CA LEU A 11 9.05 -37.43 11.65
C LEU A 11 9.98 -38.36 10.86
N ASN A 12 9.47 -39.26 10.02
CA ASN A 12 10.30 -40.08 9.15
C ASN A 12 11.04 -39.23 8.09
N LYS A 13 10.41 -38.16 7.60
CA LYS A 13 11.08 -37.23 6.70
C LYS A 13 12.20 -36.45 7.40
N ILE A 14 11.97 -36.02 8.64
CA ILE A 14 13.02 -35.43 9.49
C ILE A 14 14.20 -36.41 9.60
N ARG A 15 13.91 -37.67 9.92
CA ARG A 15 14.93 -38.71 10.05
C ARG A 15 15.74 -38.89 8.77
N GLU A 16 15.07 -38.98 7.61
CA GLU A 16 15.69 -39.22 6.30
C GLU A 16 16.74 -38.17 5.93
N ILE A 17 16.52 -36.91 6.28
CA ILE A 17 17.39 -35.78 5.93
C ILE A 17 18.24 -35.26 7.09
N SER A 18 18.22 -35.95 8.22
CA SER A 18 19.06 -35.67 9.39
C SER A 18 20.40 -36.39 9.31
N SER A 19 21.32 -36.05 10.23
CA SER A 19 22.66 -36.64 10.26
C SER A 19 22.65 -38.15 10.46
N ASP A 20 23.76 -38.80 10.13
CA ASP A 20 23.94 -40.25 10.35
C ASP A 20 23.81 -40.59 11.84
N ILE A 21 24.18 -39.69 12.73
CA ILE A 21 24.03 -39.86 14.19
C ILE A 21 22.56 -39.93 14.54
N TYR A 22 21.77 -38.98 14.08
CA TYR A 22 20.32 -38.95 14.30
C TYR A 22 19.63 -40.19 13.75
N GLN A 23 19.97 -40.59 12.51
CA GLN A 23 19.41 -41.77 11.87
C GLN A 23 19.75 -43.09 12.59
N ARG A 24 20.90 -43.16 13.27
CA ARG A 24 21.32 -44.33 14.03
C ARG A 24 20.55 -44.49 15.33
N TYR A 25 20.23 -43.41 15.99
CA TYR A 25 19.57 -43.46 17.31
C TYR A 25 18.04 -43.39 17.22
N ILE A 26 17.50 -42.75 16.20
CA ILE A 26 16.04 -42.60 16.04
C ILE A 26 15.51 -43.71 15.11
N PRO A 27 14.55 -44.56 15.57
CA PRO A 27 13.95 -45.58 14.77
C PRO A 27 13.10 -45.02 13.61
N ILE A 28 12.83 -45.81 12.61
CA ILE A 28 11.76 -45.52 11.64
C ILE A 28 10.43 -45.66 12.39
N ILE A 29 9.56 -44.67 12.25
CA ILE A 29 8.28 -44.62 12.94
C ILE A 29 7.24 -45.32 12.09
N ASP A 30 6.62 -46.35 12.64
CA ASP A 30 5.47 -47.08 12.10
C ASP A 30 4.29 -47.02 13.05
N ASP A 31 3.19 -47.66 12.74
CA ASP A 31 1.96 -47.61 13.52
C ASP A 31 2.10 -48.31 14.90
N ASP A 32 3.07 -49.21 15.04
CA ASP A 32 3.36 -49.96 16.25
C ASP A 32 4.51 -49.36 17.09
N THR A 33 5.15 -48.31 16.59
CA THR A 33 6.30 -47.67 17.28
C THR A 33 5.83 -47.00 18.59
N ASP A 34 6.42 -47.43 19.68
CA ASP A 34 6.16 -46.77 20.97
C ASP A 34 6.88 -45.43 21.07
N ILE A 35 6.18 -44.40 21.58
CA ILE A 35 6.73 -43.07 21.71
C ILE A 35 7.99 -43.03 22.56
N SER A 36 8.12 -43.93 23.55
CA SER A 36 9.30 -44.02 24.39
C SER A 36 10.55 -44.43 23.63
N ALA A 37 10.41 -45.28 22.59
CA ALA A 37 11.51 -45.66 21.75
C ALA A 37 12.02 -44.50 20.87
N PHE A 38 11.13 -43.59 20.50
CA PHE A 38 11.46 -42.35 19.82
C PHE A 38 12.01 -41.27 20.77
N ALA A 39 11.38 -41.09 21.93
CA ALA A 39 11.70 -40.02 22.86
C ALA A 39 12.98 -40.28 23.69
N ALA A 40 13.29 -41.53 24.04
CA ALA A 40 14.43 -41.82 24.88
C ALA A 40 15.77 -41.38 24.29
N PRO A 41 16.12 -41.68 23.03
CA PRO A 41 17.36 -41.20 22.42
C PRO A 41 17.44 -39.66 22.34
N ILE A 42 16.30 -39.00 22.07
CA ILE A 42 16.23 -37.53 22.00
C ILE A 42 16.52 -36.92 23.39
N MET A 43 16.05 -37.55 24.46
CA MET A 43 16.28 -37.03 25.82
C MET A 43 17.65 -37.34 26.36
N GLU A 44 18.26 -38.45 25.93
CA GLU A 44 19.55 -38.94 26.45
C GLU A 44 20.73 -38.28 25.75
N PHE A 45 20.67 -38.07 24.44
CA PHE A 45 21.76 -37.53 23.62
C PHE A 45 21.54 -36.06 23.27
N PRO A 46 22.33 -35.10 23.80
CA PRO A 46 22.18 -33.66 23.46
C PRO A 46 22.24 -33.34 21.98
N GLU A 47 23.10 -34.00 21.23
CA GLU A 47 23.26 -33.79 19.79
C GLU A 47 21.99 -34.17 19.01
N VAL A 48 21.38 -35.32 19.36
CA VAL A 48 20.11 -35.77 18.78
C VAL A 48 18.97 -34.85 19.16
N TYR A 49 18.96 -34.37 20.41
CA TYR A 49 17.99 -33.41 20.89
C TYR A 49 18.05 -32.08 20.12
N ASP A 50 19.25 -31.51 19.99
CA ASP A 50 19.45 -30.23 19.30
C ASP A 50 19.08 -30.32 17.83
N GLU A 51 19.43 -31.43 17.18
CA GLU A 51 19.06 -31.69 15.78
C GLU A 51 17.54 -31.89 15.62
N PHE A 52 16.91 -32.60 16.53
CA PHE A 52 15.44 -32.74 16.54
C PHE A 52 14.75 -31.40 16.64
N VAL A 53 15.14 -30.58 17.63
CA VAL A 53 14.51 -29.27 17.87
C VAL A 53 14.70 -28.33 16.68
N LYS A 54 15.90 -28.27 16.09
CA LYS A 54 16.20 -27.47 14.89
C LYS A 54 15.40 -27.93 13.68
N SER A 55 15.17 -29.24 13.56
CA SER A 55 14.44 -29.82 12.42
C SER A 55 12.92 -29.77 12.59
N LEU A 56 12.43 -29.67 13.82
CA LEU A 56 11.03 -29.85 14.18
C LEU A 56 10.09 -28.94 13.41
N LEU A 57 10.33 -27.65 13.39
CA LEU A 57 9.47 -26.69 12.68
C LEU A 57 9.83 -26.53 11.21
N TYR A 58 11.11 -26.63 10.86
CA TYR A 58 11.55 -26.44 9.48
C TYR A 58 10.98 -27.49 8.53
N LYS A 59 10.78 -28.71 9.01
CA LYS A 59 10.36 -29.86 8.19
C LYS A 59 8.89 -30.24 8.39
N LEU A 60 8.31 -29.92 9.54
CA LEU A 60 6.90 -30.13 9.79
C LEU A 60 5.99 -29.11 9.08
N SER A 61 6.52 -28.02 8.59
CA SER A 61 5.77 -27.11 7.70
C SER A 61 5.29 -27.77 6.39
N TYR A 62 5.83 -28.93 6.04
CA TYR A 62 5.37 -29.76 4.92
C TYR A 62 4.25 -30.76 5.30
N VAL A 63 3.99 -30.95 6.58
CA VAL A 63 2.90 -31.81 7.06
C VAL A 63 1.68 -30.94 7.28
N GLN A 64 0.64 -31.14 6.48
CA GLN A 64 -0.65 -30.48 6.70
C GLN A 64 -1.31 -31.13 7.94
N PHE A 65 -1.06 -30.54 9.11
CA PHE A 65 -1.91 -30.81 10.27
C PHE A 65 -3.27 -30.13 10.02
N GLU A 66 -4.37 -30.72 10.48
CA GLU A 66 -5.72 -30.14 10.40
C GLU A 66 -5.90 -28.96 11.35
N THR A 67 -4.90 -28.11 11.45
CA THR A 67 -4.94 -26.92 12.30
C THR A 67 -5.60 -25.76 11.55
N LYS A 68 -6.34 -24.95 12.27
CA LYS A 68 -6.99 -23.74 11.70
C LYS A 68 -5.94 -22.66 11.46
N TYR A 69 -5.31 -22.68 10.30
CA TYR A 69 -4.54 -21.56 9.83
C TYR A 69 -5.47 -20.45 9.34
N PHE A 70 -5.13 -19.21 9.67
CA PHE A 70 -5.80 -18.06 9.06
C PHE A 70 -5.53 -18.04 7.56
N ARG A 71 -6.59 -18.20 6.77
CA ARG A 71 -6.49 -18.08 5.31
C ARG A 71 -6.66 -16.62 4.92
N ASN A 72 -5.56 -15.95 4.62
CA ASN A 72 -5.59 -14.56 4.17
C ASN A 72 -6.32 -14.44 2.82
N PRO A 73 -7.51 -13.79 2.76
CA PRO A 73 -8.25 -13.63 1.51
C PRO A 73 -7.54 -12.70 0.53
N LEU A 74 -6.63 -11.85 1.01
CA LEU A 74 -5.86 -10.90 0.21
C LEU A 74 -4.61 -11.54 -0.43
N LYS A 75 -4.33 -12.82 -0.15
CA LYS A 75 -3.17 -13.54 -0.73
C LYS A 75 -3.18 -13.56 -2.27
N VAL A 76 -4.34 -13.46 -2.89
CA VAL A 76 -4.50 -13.38 -4.36
C VAL A 76 -3.86 -12.12 -4.96
N LEU A 77 -3.58 -11.11 -4.16
CA LEU A 77 -2.92 -9.86 -4.57
C LEU A 77 -1.38 -9.95 -4.49
N GLU A 78 -0.84 -11.03 -3.95
CA GLU A 78 0.60 -11.25 -3.87
C GLU A 78 1.14 -11.68 -5.22
N GLY A 79 2.19 -10.99 -5.68
CA GLY A 79 2.90 -11.34 -6.92
C GLY A 79 4.07 -12.30 -6.69
N ASP A 80 4.85 -12.52 -7.73
CA ASP A 80 6.00 -13.42 -7.71
C ASP A 80 7.07 -12.97 -6.70
N LYS A 81 7.86 -13.95 -6.21
CA LYS A 81 8.98 -13.69 -5.30
C LYS A 81 10.06 -12.82 -5.94
N ILE A 82 10.66 -11.95 -5.12
CA ILE A 82 11.81 -11.14 -5.53
C ILE A 82 13.10 -11.89 -5.15
N PRO A 83 14.09 -12.02 -6.08
CA PRO A 83 15.40 -12.57 -5.73
C PRO A 83 16.12 -11.74 -4.66
N LEU A 84 16.90 -12.39 -3.82
CA LEU A 84 17.74 -11.72 -2.80
C LEU A 84 18.64 -10.66 -3.45
N GLY A 85 18.67 -9.47 -2.84
CA GLY A 85 19.52 -8.35 -3.29
C GLY A 85 18.92 -7.49 -4.40
N TYR A 86 17.71 -7.79 -4.89
CA TYR A 86 17.02 -6.96 -5.87
C TYR A 86 16.00 -6.05 -5.23
N SER A 87 16.02 -4.75 -5.61
CA SER A 87 14.90 -3.84 -5.43
C SER A 87 13.99 -3.94 -6.65
N GLY A 88 12.68 -3.90 -6.45
CA GLY A 88 11.72 -3.92 -7.55
C GLY A 88 11.79 -2.62 -8.37
N GLN A 89 11.70 -2.74 -9.70
CA GLN A 89 11.49 -1.62 -10.60
C GLN A 89 10.20 -1.81 -11.37
N GLY A 90 9.41 -0.74 -11.49
CA GLY A 90 8.31 -0.64 -12.43
C GLY A 90 8.74 0.24 -13.60
N ILE A 91 8.70 -0.29 -14.81
CA ILE A 91 8.98 0.47 -16.03
C ILE A 91 7.69 0.53 -16.83
N TYR A 92 7.28 1.73 -17.18
CA TYR A 92 6.13 1.97 -18.02
C TYR A 92 6.55 2.72 -19.28
N VAL A 93 6.10 2.25 -20.44
CA VAL A 93 6.34 2.90 -21.74
C VAL A 93 4.99 3.34 -22.30
N ASN A 94 4.80 4.64 -22.48
CA ASN A 94 3.59 5.17 -23.08
C ASN A 94 3.43 4.67 -24.51
N PRO A 95 2.17 4.40 -24.97
CA PRO A 95 1.90 4.07 -26.35
C PRO A 95 2.41 5.13 -27.30
N ALA A 96 3.04 4.72 -28.40
CA ALA A 96 3.53 5.63 -29.43
C ALA A 96 2.36 6.41 -30.04
N LYS A 97 2.54 7.72 -30.22
CA LYS A 97 1.52 8.57 -30.87
C LYS A 97 1.59 8.41 -32.38
N GLY A 98 0.48 7.97 -33.00
CA GLY A 98 0.34 7.94 -34.44
C GLY A 98 0.39 9.35 -35.02
N ARG A 99 1.06 9.51 -36.13
CA ARG A 99 1.00 10.73 -36.97
C ARG A 99 0.44 10.42 -38.35
N ARG A 100 -0.22 11.41 -38.94
CA ARG A 100 -0.69 11.27 -40.31
C ARG A 100 0.53 11.20 -41.26
N PHE A 101 0.59 10.18 -42.07
CA PHE A 101 1.66 10.05 -43.06
C PHE A 101 1.58 11.20 -44.09
N ASN A 102 2.70 11.90 -44.30
CA ASN A 102 2.85 12.91 -45.30
C ASN A 102 4.18 12.65 -46.09
N PRO A 103 4.12 12.25 -47.35
CA PRO A 103 5.30 11.92 -48.12
C PRO A 103 6.23 13.13 -48.40
N ASN A 104 5.73 14.36 -48.23
CA ASN A 104 6.48 15.60 -48.43
C ASN A 104 7.06 16.18 -47.12
N ASP A 105 6.89 15.49 -45.99
CA ASP A 105 7.43 15.92 -44.70
C ASP A 105 8.86 15.38 -44.49
N PHE A 106 9.83 16.02 -45.18
CA PHE A 106 11.25 15.65 -45.05
C PHE A 106 11.80 15.84 -43.64
N ALA A 107 11.34 16.83 -42.89
CA ALA A 107 11.74 17.06 -41.52
C ALA A 107 11.27 15.91 -40.62
N GLY A 108 10.05 15.43 -40.79
CA GLY A 108 9.50 14.31 -40.07
C GLY A 108 10.14 12.95 -40.38
N ILE A 109 10.72 12.76 -41.58
CA ILE A 109 11.44 11.54 -41.96
C ILE A 109 12.77 11.44 -41.15
N LEU A 110 13.42 12.57 -40.88
CA LEU A 110 14.71 12.65 -40.19
C LEU A 110 14.54 12.91 -38.69
N ALA A 111 13.32 13.09 -38.20
CA ALA A 111 13.07 13.35 -36.77
C ALA A 111 13.34 12.12 -35.92
N LYS A 112 13.99 12.33 -34.76
CA LYS A 112 14.19 11.32 -33.75
C LYS A 112 12.92 11.19 -32.88
N TYR A 113 12.35 10.01 -32.80
CA TYR A 113 11.19 9.70 -31.97
C TYR A 113 11.63 8.83 -30.80
N GLU A 114 11.74 9.41 -29.62
CA GLU A 114 12.11 8.68 -28.41
C GLU A 114 10.86 8.11 -27.73
N ALA A 115 11.00 6.91 -27.18
CA ALA A 115 9.94 6.32 -26.38
C ALA A 115 9.80 7.10 -25.04
N ASP A 116 8.57 7.40 -24.66
CA ASP A 116 8.27 8.03 -23.36
C ASP A 116 8.25 6.96 -22.28
N VAL A 117 9.38 6.81 -21.57
CA VAL A 117 9.60 5.80 -20.54
C VAL A 117 9.52 6.45 -19.15
N LYS A 118 8.70 5.86 -18.27
CA LYS A 118 8.60 6.24 -16.87
C LYS A 118 9.10 5.09 -16.00
N VAL A 119 9.74 5.41 -14.88
CA VAL A 119 10.29 4.42 -13.96
C VAL A 119 9.85 4.74 -12.53
N GLU A 120 9.38 3.72 -11.83
CA GLU A 120 9.15 3.78 -10.38
C GLU A 120 10.00 2.71 -9.69
N TYR A 121 10.43 3.00 -8.46
CA TYR A 121 11.29 2.10 -7.69
C TYR A 121 10.54 1.61 -6.46
N TYR A 122 10.66 0.32 -6.17
CA TYR A 122 10.05 -0.33 -5.03
C TYR A 122 11.13 -0.84 -4.09
N ALA A 123 11.10 -0.40 -2.84
CA ALA A 123 12.00 -0.88 -1.80
C ALA A 123 11.33 -1.96 -0.94
N LEU A 124 12.12 -2.86 -0.40
CA LEU A 124 11.70 -3.72 0.70
C LEU A 124 11.43 -2.83 1.92
N ASN A 125 10.23 -2.90 2.45
CA ASN A 125 9.79 -2.01 3.53
C ASN A 125 9.29 -2.77 4.77
N MET A 126 9.27 -4.10 4.72
CA MET A 126 8.86 -4.95 5.84
C MET A 126 9.87 -6.07 6.04
N ASP A 127 10.50 -6.06 7.20
CA ASP A 127 11.33 -7.13 7.74
C ASP A 127 10.80 -7.43 9.13
N THR A 128 10.03 -8.51 9.26
CA THR A 128 9.30 -8.83 10.47
C THR A 128 9.76 -10.16 11.04
N GLN A 129 10.01 -10.18 12.34
CA GLN A 129 10.43 -11.37 13.07
C GLN A 129 9.35 -11.78 14.08
N TYR A 130 8.95 -13.04 14.05
CA TYR A 130 7.98 -13.64 14.98
C TYR A 130 8.72 -14.57 15.94
N PRO A 131 8.95 -14.14 17.21
CA PRO A 131 9.66 -14.95 18.19
C PRO A 131 8.71 -15.85 18.98
N VAL A 132 9.10 -17.11 19.18
CA VAL A 132 8.44 -18.01 20.15
C VAL A 132 9.51 -18.76 20.94
N SER A 133 9.38 -18.77 22.27
CA SER A 133 10.30 -19.47 23.16
C SER A 133 9.69 -20.73 23.74
N ILE A 134 10.44 -21.83 23.73
CA ILE A 134 10.00 -23.12 24.25
C ILE A 134 10.94 -23.54 25.38
N GLN A 135 10.37 -23.81 26.55
CA GLN A 135 11.12 -24.39 27.65
C GLN A 135 11.41 -25.87 27.41
N ARG A 136 12.65 -26.31 27.68
CA ARG A 136 13.04 -27.72 27.56
C ARG A 136 12.12 -28.67 28.34
N GLN A 137 11.57 -28.21 29.48
CA GLN A 137 10.64 -29.02 30.28
C GLN A 137 9.28 -29.21 29.59
N SER A 138 8.80 -28.23 28.79
CA SER A 138 7.55 -28.35 28.05
C SER A 138 7.67 -29.41 26.94
N LEU A 139 8.80 -29.42 26.23
CA LEU A 139 9.07 -30.45 25.24
C LEU A 139 9.15 -31.86 25.85
N LYS A 140 9.73 -32.00 27.06
CA LYS A 140 9.71 -33.28 27.82
C LYS A 140 8.30 -33.79 28.10
N LYS A 141 7.38 -32.89 28.41
CA LYS A 141 5.95 -33.26 28.61
C LYS A 141 5.29 -33.70 27.33
N ALA A 142 5.60 -33.08 26.20
CA ALA A 142 5.07 -33.47 24.91
C ALA A 142 5.41 -34.91 24.52
N PHE A 143 6.54 -35.45 24.97
CA PHE A 143 6.91 -36.85 24.75
C PHE A 143 6.17 -37.87 25.60
N THR A 144 5.12 -37.51 26.31
CA THR A 144 4.32 -38.45 27.10
C THR A 144 3.42 -39.33 26.24
N SER A 145 2.93 -38.81 25.10
CA SER A 145 2.15 -39.57 24.11
C SER A 145 2.26 -38.92 22.74
N TRP A 146 1.98 -39.67 21.70
CA TRP A 146 1.95 -39.15 20.30
C TRP A 146 0.98 -37.99 20.14
N GLY A 147 -0.19 -38.04 20.80
CA GLY A 147 -1.16 -36.96 20.74
C GLY A 147 -0.70 -35.67 21.44
N GLU A 148 0.04 -35.77 22.55
CA GLU A 148 0.64 -34.60 23.22
C GLU A 148 1.75 -33.96 22.37
N LEU A 149 2.56 -34.78 21.71
CA LEU A 149 3.61 -34.29 20.81
C LEU A 149 3.00 -33.58 19.60
N GLU A 150 1.97 -34.16 18.99
CA GLU A 150 1.25 -33.55 17.86
C GLU A 150 0.62 -32.22 18.27
N SER A 151 -0.12 -32.20 19.38
CA SER A 151 -0.73 -30.96 19.91
C SER A 151 0.29 -29.87 20.21
N PHE A 152 1.45 -30.24 20.73
CA PHE A 152 2.53 -29.29 21.01
C PHE A 152 3.10 -28.66 19.73
N ILE A 153 3.35 -29.50 18.72
CA ILE A 153 3.85 -29.03 17.42
C ILE A 153 2.84 -28.10 16.74
N ASP A 154 1.57 -28.49 16.78
CA ASP A 154 0.48 -27.69 16.24
C ASP A 154 0.37 -26.31 16.89
N GLN A 155 0.39 -26.25 18.21
CA GLN A 155 0.33 -25.00 18.93
C GLN A 155 1.49 -24.06 18.57
N LEU A 156 2.68 -24.63 18.44
CA LEU A 156 3.88 -23.88 18.09
C LEU A 156 3.81 -23.32 16.65
N SER A 157 3.45 -24.20 15.71
CA SER A 157 3.29 -23.82 14.30
C SER A 157 2.19 -22.79 14.11
N ASN A 158 1.05 -22.98 14.77
CA ASN A 158 -0.07 -22.03 14.76
C ASN A 158 0.33 -20.65 15.27
N SER A 159 1.10 -20.61 16.37
CA SER A 159 1.54 -19.33 16.95
C SER A 159 2.41 -18.54 15.97
N LEU A 160 3.38 -19.20 15.33
CA LEU A 160 4.32 -18.54 14.42
C LEU A 160 3.65 -18.13 13.10
N TYR A 161 3.02 -19.10 12.42
CA TYR A 161 2.50 -18.86 11.06
C TYR A 161 1.21 -18.04 11.06
N ASN A 162 0.31 -18.23 12.05
CA ASN A 162 -0.88 -17.39 12.14
C ASN A 162 -0.52 -15.93 12.43
N GLY A 163 0.49 -15.67 13.26
CA GLY A 163 1.03 -14.32 13.48
C GLY A 163 1.43 -13.69 12.15
N ALA A 164 2.25 -14.38 11.36
CA ALA A 164 2.69 -13.92 10.05
C ALA A 164 1.52 -13.68 9.08
N TYR A 165 0.55 -14.61 8.98
CA TYR A 165 -0.58 -14.47 8.04
C TYR A 165 -1.56 -13.37 8.43
N ILE A 166 -1.77 -13.13 9.74
CA ILE A 166 -2.60 -12.03 10.22
C ILE A 166 -1.94 -10.70 9.89
N ASP A 167 -0.63 -10.59 10.09
CA ASP A 167 0.09 -9.36 9.75
C ASP A 167 0.17 -9.14 8.23
N GLU A 168 0.33 -10.19 7.42
CA GLU A 168 0.21 -10.07 5.95
C GLU A 168 -1.14 -9.48 5.53
N TYR A 169 -2.23 -9.91 6.16
CA TYR A 169 -3.55 -9.34 5.93
C TYR A 169 -3.62 -7.87 6.32
N ARG A 170 -3.11 -7.51 7.51
CA ARG A 170 -3.07 -6.12 8.00
C ARG A 170 -2.24 -5.23 7.09
N PHE A 171 -1.02 -5.63 6.72
CA PHE A 171 -0.15 -4.85 5.86
C PHE A 171 -0.71 -4.66 4.45
N THR A 172 -1.41 -5.66 3.91
CA THR A 172 -2.08 -5.52 2.61
C THR A 172 -3.19 -4.46 2.67
N LYS A 173 -4.01 -4.42 3.72
CA LYS A 173 -5.00 -3.35 3.92
C LYS A 173 -4.33 -1.99 4.10
N ASN A 174 -3.24 -1.93 4.86
CA ASN A 174 -2.51 -0.71 5.11
C ASN A 174 -1.99 -0.04 3.85
N ILE A 175 -1.74 -0.79 2.75
CA ILE A 175 -1.38 -0.19 1.45
C ILE A 175 -2.46 0.79 0.98
N VAL A 176 -3.74 0.39 1.05
CA VAL A 176 -4.87 1.23 0.62
C VAL A 176 -5.01 2.45 1.52
N ALA A 177 -4.97 2.23 2.85
CA ALA A 177 -5.05 3.29 3.83
C ALA A 177 -3.89 4.31 3.72
N SER A 178 -2.67 3.81 3.50
CA SER A 178 -1.50 4.68 3.30
C SER A 178 -1.59 5.49 2.01
N ALA A 179 -2.03 4.86 0.91
CA ALA A 179 -2.21 5.56 -0.37
C ALA A 179 -3.27 6.67 -0.28
N TYR A 180 -4.35 6.44 0.50
CA TYR A 180 -5.36 7.45 0.80
C TYR A 180 -4.81 8.54 1.70
N LYS A 181 -4.21 8.19 2.85
CA LYS A 181 -3.64 9.13 3.82
C LYS A 181 -2.61 10.06 3.19
N ASP A 182 -1.74 9.51 2.35
CA ASP A 182 -0.66 10.26 1.68
C ASP A 182 -1.15 11.00 0.44
N ASN A 183 -2.44 10.87 0.09
CA ASN A 183 -3.05 11.42 -1.13
C ASN A 183 -2.27 11.07 -2.41
N LYS A 184 -1.84 9.80 -2.49
CA LYS A 184 -1.08 9.24 -3.62
C LYS A 184 -1.88 8.23 -4.43
N ALA A 185 -3.19 8.23 -4.28
CA ALA A 185 -4.14 7.45 -5.07
C ALA A 185 -5.25 8.35 -5.60
N ILE A 186 -5.85 7.96 -6.72
CA ILE A 186 -7.07 8.60 -7.19
C ILE A 186 -8.19 8.28 -6.19
N THR A 187 -8.92 9.30 -5.77
CA THR A 187 -10.06 9.18 -4.86
C THR A 187 -11.34 9.64 -5.53
N GLU A 188 -12.43 8.95 -5.25
CA GLU A 188 -13.77 9.32 -5.71
C GLU A 188 -14.70 9.37 -4.51
N VAL A 189 -15.32 10.53 -4.28
CA VAL A 189 -16.23 10.71 -3.16
C VAL A 189 -17.59 10.13 -3.50
N VAL A 190 -18.08 9.24 -2.66
CA VAL A 190 -19.38 8.57 -2.81
C VAL A 190 -20.18 8.67 -1.51
N THR A 191 -21.52 8.60 -1.62
CA THR A 191 -22.38 8.61 -0.44
C THR A 191 -22.13 7.39 0.44
N ALA A 192 -22.11 7.58 1.75
CA ALA A 192 -21.97 6.48 2.72
C ALA A 192 -23.05 5.42 2.49
N VAL A 193 -22.64 4.16 2.45
CA VAL A 193 -23.55 3.03 2.21
C VAL A 193 -24.19 2.63 3.53
N SER A 194 -25.46 3.02 3.71
CA SER A 194 -26.27 2.76 4.92
C SER A 194 -27.66 2.19 4.62
N SER A 195 -27.99 2.01 3.34
CA SER A 195 -29.30 1.50 2.89
C SER A 195 -29.14 0.79 1.54
N GLU A 196 -30.18 0.06 1.12
CA GLU A 196 -30.21 -0.58 -0.21
C GLU A 196 -30.10 0.43 -1.34
N ALA A 197 -30.72 1.61 -1.21
CA ALA A 197 -30.67 2.67 -2.22
C ALA A 197 -29.24 3.21 -2.39
N THR A 198 -28.54 3.46 -1.29
CA THR A 198 -27.12 3.92 -1.31
C THR A 198 -26.20 2.81 -1.79
N ALA A 199 -26.51 1.53 -1.49
CA ALA A 199 -25.77 0.39 -2.02
C ALA A 199 -25.92 0.27 -3.55
N LYS A 200 -27.11 0.50 -4.11
CA LYS A 200 -27.33 0.55 -5.56
C LYS A 200 -26.56 1.69 -6.22
N ALA A 201 -26.55 2.88 -5.62
CA ALA A 201 -25.77 4.01 -6.12
C ALA A 201 -24.26 3.70 -6.14
N PHE A 202 -23.75 3.10 -5.06
CA PHE A 202 -22.37 2.64 -4.96
C PHE A 202 -22.04 1.59 -6.04
N ALA A 203 -22.90 0.57 -6.21
CA ALA A 203 -22.73 -0.46 -7.24
C ALA A 203 -22.72 0.12 -8.65
N THR A 204 -23.56 1.14 -8.93
CA THR A 204 -23.57 1.84 -10.21
C THR A 204 -22.25 2.56 -10.46
N LYS A 205 -21.73 3.27 -9.45
CA LYS A 205 -20.43 3.97 -9.54
C LYS A 205 -19.28 2.99 -9.70
N ALA A 206 -19.28 1.89 -8.95
CA ALA A 206 -18.30 0.83 -9.09
C ALA A 206 -18.31 0.21 -10.51
N ARG A 207 -19.50 0.01 -11.08
CA ARG A 207 -19.66 -0.46 -12.46
C ARG A 207 -19.12 0.54 -13.48
N GLU A 208 -19.40 1.82 -13.31
CA GLU A 208 -18.88 2.88 -14.17
C GLU A 208 -17.34 2.82 -14.22
N LEU A 209 -16.70 2.76 -13.04
CA LEU A 209 -15.24 2.66 -12.94
C LEU A 209 -14.70 1.37 -13.56
N PHE A 210 -15.38 0.24 -13.30
CA PHE A 210 -15.02 -1.05 -13.89
C PHE A 210 -15.00 -1.02 -15.42
N LEU A 211 -15.99 -0.37 -16.04
CA LEU A 211 -16.04 -0.23 -17.51
C LEU A 211 -15.01 0.78 -18.02
N ASN A 212 -14.82 1.88 -17.27
CA ASN A 212 -13.86 2.91 -17.65
C ASN A 212 -12.41 2.41 -17.58
N PHE A 213 -12.08 1.48 -16.68
CA PHE A 213 -10.75 0.89 -16.60
C PHE A 213 -10.37 0.07 -17.82
N GLN A 214 -11.34 -0.47 -18.56
CA GLN A 214 -11.12 -1.27 -19.76
C GLN A 214 -10.74 -0.41 -20.97
N THR A 215 -10.94 0.89 -20.89
CA THR A 215 -10.62 1.82 -21.98
C THR A 215 -9.35 2.61 -21.68
N PRO A 216 -8.48 2.84 -22.69
CA PRO A 216 -7.27 3.64 -22.49
C PRO A 216 -7.60 5.03 -21.94
N SER A 217 -7.05 5.36 -20.77
CA SER A 217 -7.30 6.62 -20.06
C SER A 217 -6.07 7.07 -19.28
N THR A 218 -5.95 8.38 -19.05
CA THR A 218 -4.93 8.98 -18.20
C THR A 218 -5.45 9.32 -16.80
N LYS A 219 -6.73 9.04 -16.51
CA LYS A 219 -7.43 9.57 -15.33
C LYS A 219 -7.33 8.68 -14.08
N TYR A 220 -7.08 7.37 -14.27
CA TYR A 220 -7.24 6.38 -13.19
C TYR A 220 -5.93 5.85 -12.63
N ASN A 221 -4.79 6.35 -13.14
CA ASN A 221 -3.47 6.12 -12.54
C ASN A 221 -3.02 7.36 -11.77
N ALA A 222 -2.21 7.15 -10.72
CA ALA A 222 -1.81 8.22 -9.80
C ALA A 222 -0.53 8.95 -10.24
N TRP A 223 0.04 8.65 -11.41
CA TRP A 223 1.30 9.24 -11.83
C TRP A 223 1.27 10.77 -11.90
N HIS A 224 0.18 11.34 -12.41
CA HIS A 224 0.02 12.78 -12.52
C HIS A 224 -0.10 13.51 -11.17
N LEU A 225 -0.44 12.81 -10.09
CA LEU A 225 -0.53 13.39 -8.75
C LEU A 225 0.85 13.71 -8.16
N MET A 226 1.92 13.13 -8.70
CA MET A 226 3.28 13.31 -8.18
C MET A 226 3.97 14.57 -8.70
N GLY A 227 3.29 15.38 -9.53
CA GLY A 227 3.85 16.63 -10.06
C GLY A 227 5.09 16.42 -10.95
N GLY A 228 5.30 15.21 -11.47
CA GLY A 228 6.45 14.88 -12.31
C GLY A 228 6.40 15.57 -13.68
N ASP A 229 7.56 16.03 -14.15
CA ASP A 229 7.74 16.52 -15.49
C ASP A 229 7.51 15.37 -16.48
N GLY A 230 6.42 15.39 -17.24
CA GLY A 230 6.24 14.42 -18.29
C GLY A 230 4.80 14.24 -18.75
N ALA A 231 4.67 13.65 -19.93
CA ALA A 231 3.36 13.32 -20.48
C ALA A 231 2.57 12.40 -19.54
N PRO A 232 1.24 12.60 -19.43
CA PRO A 232 0.41 11.71 -18.63
C PRO A 232 0.51 10.27 -19.17
N ILE A 233 0.42 9.31 -18.25
CA ILE A 233 0.46 7.87 -18.57
C ILE A 233 -0.93 7.43 -19.01
N THR A 234 -1.01 6.74 -20.15
CA THR A 234 -2.24 6.15 -20.69
C THR A 234 -2.32 4.68 -20.30
N THR A 235 -3.25 4.33 -19.42
CA THR A 235 -3.41 2.98 -18.88
C THR A 235 -4.79 2.40 -19.17
N TRP A 236 -4.88 1.07 -19.18
CA TRP A 236 -6.12 0.29 -19.23
C TRP A 236 -5.92 -1.00 -18.47
N THR A 237 -7.00 -1.67 -18.06
CA THR A 237 -6.97 -2.91 -17.28
C THR A 237 -7.94 -3.90 -17.89
N ASN A 238 -7.51 -5.17 -18.05
CA ASN A 238 -8.40 -6.23 -18.50
C ASN A 238 -9.41 -6.60 -17.39
N PRO A 239 -10.63 -7.02 -17.72
CA PRO A 239 -11.66 -7.32 -16.73
C PRO A 239 -11.25 -8.34 -15.67
N GLU A 240 -10.46 -9.35 -16.04
CA GLU A 240 -9.96 -10.41 -15.15
C GLU A 240 -8.92 -9.94 -14.14
N ASP A 241 -8.27 -8.80 -14.42
CA ASP A 241 -7.25 -8.21 -13.56
C ASP A 241 -7.81 -7.13 -12.63
N ILE A 242 -9.07 -6.73 -12.81
CA ILE A 242 -9.72 -5.76 -11.91
C ILE A 242 -10.13 -6.46 -10.63
N VAL A 243 -9.73 -5.92 -9.48
CA VAL A 243 -10.15 -6.37 -8.15
C VAL A 243 -10.87 -5.25 -7.41
N ILE A 244 -11.84 -5.65 -6.60
CA ILE A 244 -12.66 -4.75 -5.79
C ILE A 244 -12.51 -5.18 -4.34
N LEU A 245 -11.88 -4.34 -3.51
CA LEU A 245 -11.85 -4.52 -2.06
C LEU A 245 -12.89 -3.60 -1.44
N ILE A 246 -13.78 -4.14 -0.63
CA ILE A 246 -14.83 -3.38 0.07
C ILE A 246 -14.92 -3.78 1.53
N ARG A 247 -15.38 -2.86 2.39
CA ARG A 247 -15.63 -3.17 3.80
C ARG A 247 -16.78 -4.17 3.96
N ASN A 248 -16.71 -4.99 5.02
CA ASN A 248 -17.72 -6.01 5.34
C ASN A 248 -19.11 -5.42 5.58
N ASP A 249 -19.20 -4.24 6.23
CA ASP A 249 -20.46 -3.55 6.47
C ASP A 249 -21.12 -3.12 5.16
N VAL A 250 -20.35 -2.58 4.22
CA VAL A 250 -20.80 -2.21 2.88
C VAL A 250 -21.30 -3.45 2.13
N ARG A 251 -20.52 -4.53 2.17
CA ARG A 251 -20.93 -5.80 1.52
C ARG A 251 -22.23 -6.36 2.07
N ALA A 252 -22.49 -6.19 3.37
CA ALA A 252 -23.73 -6.66 3.98
C ALA A 252 -24.99 -5.96 3.41
N TYR A 253 -24.88 -4.72 2.94
CA TYR A 253 -25.95 -4.00 2.25
C TYR A 253 -26.05 -4.32 0.76
N MET A 254 -25.00 -4.91 0.18
CA MET A 254 -24.96 -5.23 -1.23
C MET A 254 -25.44 -6.65 -1.44
N ASP A 255 -26.65 -6.82 -1.97
CA ASP A 255 -27.07 -8.12 -2.47
C ASP A 255 -26.16 -8.53 -3.63
N VAL A 256 -25.60 -9.73 -3.53
CA VAL A 256 -24.76 -10.31 -4.58
C VAL A 256 -25.46 -10.33 -5.93
N ASN A 257 -26.80 -10.49 -5.94
CA ASN A 257 -27.59 -10.43 -7.15
C ASN A 257 -27.59 -9.04 -7.79
N VAL A 258 -27.69 -7.97 -6.99
CA VAL A 258 -27.62 -6.59 -7.47
C VAL A 258 -26.27 -6.30 -8.12
N LEU A 259 -25.19 -6.74 -7.49
CA LEU A 259 -23.85 -6.61 -8.06
C LEU A 259 -23.69 -7.39 -9.37
N ALA A 260 -24.10 -8.66 -9.40
CA ALA A 260 -23.99 -9.49 -10.58
C ALA A 260 -24.82 -8.92 -11.75
N GLU A 261 -26.03 -8.47 -11.51
CA GLU A 261 -26.86 -7.79 -12.51
C GLU A 261 -26.23 -6.48 -12.98
N SER A 262 -25.68 -5.69 -12.05
CA SER A 262 -25.02 -4.42 -12.37
C SER A 262 -23.82 -4.56 -13.27
N PHE A 263 -23.02 -5.59 -13.05
CA PHE A 263 -21.79 -5.81 -13.85
C PHE A 263 -22.05 -6.63 -15.11
N ASN A 264 -23.22 -7.21 -15.28
CA ASN A 264 -23.57 -8.10 -16.40
C ASN A 264 -22.51 -9.20 -16.64
N MET A 265 -21.94 -9.70 -15.54
CA MET A 265 -20.91 -10.74 -15.50
C MET A 265 -21.49 -12.03 -14.93
N ASP A 266 -20.83 -13.15 -15.23
CA ASP A 266 -21.14 -14.40 -14.56
C ASP A 266 -20.87 -14.28 -13.06
N LYS A 267 -21.84 -14.67 -12.22
CA LYS A 267 -21.77 -14.55 -10.75
C LYS A 267 -20.48 -15.12 -10.17
N ALA A 268 -19.98 -16.21 -10.73
CA ALA A 268 -18.76 -16.85 -10.27
C ALA A 268 -17.52 -15.98 -10.48
N THR A 269 -17.43 -15.30 -11.61
CA THR A 269 -16.30 -14.41 -11.94
C THR A 269 -16.34 -13.15 -11.09
N LEU A 270 -17.53 -12.56 -10.91
CA LEU A 270 -17.69 -11.37 -10.06
C LEU A 270 -17.34 -11.67 -8.59
N LEU A 271 -17.80 -12.80 -8.05
CA LEU A 271 -17.51 -13.19 -6.67
C LEU A 271 -16.02 -13.44 -6.43
N GLY A 272 -15.28 -13.91 -7.45
CA GLY A 272 -13.83 -14.09 -7.36
C GLY A 272 -13.04 -12.78 -7.33
N ASN A 273 -13.61 -11.70 -7.85
CA ASN A 273 -12.94 -10.40 -7.94
C ASN A 273 -13.31 -9.43 -6.79
N ILE A 274 -14.35 -9.76 -5.99
CA ILE A 274 -14.77 -8.96 -4.83
C ILE A 274 -14.26 -9.59 -3.56
N ILE A 275 -13.36 -8.89 -2.88
CA ILE A 275 -12.80 -9.30 -1.59
C ILE A 275 -13.32 -8.32 -0.53
N SER A 276 -13.87 -8.85 0.56
CA SER A 276 -14.31 -8.03 1.69
C SER A 276 -13.28 -8.02 2.81
N VAL A 277 -13.13 -6.84 3.43
CA VAL A 277 -12.21 -6.59 4.54
C VAL A 277 -12.99 -6.00 5.73
N ASP A 278 -12.45 -6.15 6.93
CA ASP A 278 -13.05 -5.62 8.15
C ASP A 278 -13.09 -4.10 8.17
N ASN A 279 -11.94 -3.45 7.98
CA ASN A 279 -11.76 -2.00 7.96
C ASN A 279 -10.49 -1.64 7.18
N PHE A 280 -10.20 -0.35 7.05
CA PHE A 280 -8.96 0.19 6.48
C PHE A 280 -8.13 0.99 7.52
N ASP A 281 -8.32 0.71 8.81
CA ASP A 281 -7.54 1.36 9.85
C ASP A 281 -6.08 0.89 9.82
N ILE A 282 -5.15 1.82 10.06
CA ILE A 282 -3.76 1.48 10.31
C ILE A 282 -3.57 1.38 11.82
N ILE A 283 -3.21 0.19 12.28
CA ILE A 283 -2.95 -0.10 13.68
C ILE A 283 -1.43 -0.11 13.88
N GLY A 284 -0.95 0.64 14.86
CA GLY A 284 0.45 0.66 15.29
C GLY A 284 0.87 -0.61 16.03
N ASP A 285 2.16 -0.69 16.35
CA ASP A 285 2.75 -1.83 17.05
C ASP A 285 2.19 -2.01 18.47
N ASP A 286 1.76 -0.92 19.11
CA ASP A 286 1.14 -0.91 20.44
C ASP A 286 -0.35 -1.31 20.43
N GLY A 287 -0.92 -1.54 19.23
CA GLY A 287 -2.33 -1.87 19.05
C GLY A 287 -3.27 -0.66 18.94
N ASP A 288 -2.73 0.55 19.01
CA ASP A 288 -3.50 1.79 18.87
C ASP A 288 -3.77 2.12 17.40
N VAL A 289 -4.90 2.78 17.13
CA VAL A 289 -5.25 3.25 15.79
C VAL A 289 -4.41 4.49 15.45
N VAL A 290 -3.44 4.32 14.55
CA VAL A 290 -2.57 5.41 14.04
C VAL A 290 -3.27 6.22 12.94
N PHE A 291 -4.15 5.58 12.19
CA PHE A 291 -4.96 6.22 11.15
C PHE A 291 -6.36 5.58 11.13
N ASP A 292 -7.38 6.40 11.22
CA ASP A 292 -8.79 6.01 11.10
C ASP A 292 -9.17 5.95 9.62
N GLY A 293 -9.39 4.74 9.12
CA GLY A 293 -9.80 4.46 7.75
C GLY A 293 -11.31 4.43 7.53
N SER A 294 -12.12 4.91 8.47
CA SER A 294 -13.60 4.86 8.43
C SER A 294 -14.19 5.55 7.19
N ASN A 295 -13.52 6.58 6.68
CA ASN A 295 -13.90 7.27 5.45
C ASN A 295 -13.67 6.44 4.18
N ILE A 296 -12.85 5.40 4.22
CA ILE A 296 -12.59 4.53 3.07
C ILE A 296 -13.68 3.46 3.00
N ILE A 297 -14.45 3.46 1.92
CA ILE A 297 -15.48 2.44 1.65
C ILE A 297 -14.85 1.23 0.98
N GLY A 298 -13.94 1.45 0.04
CA GLY A 298 -13.26 0.40 -0.69
C GLY A 298 -12.34 0.94 -1.77
N ILE A 299 -11.75 0.03 -2.54
CA ILE A 299 -10.93 0.35 -3.72
C ILE A 299 -11.32 -0.54 -4.88
N ILE A 300 -11.35 0.05 -6.08
CA ILE A 300 -11.36 -0.66 -7.35
C ILE A 300 -9.99 -0.45 -7.97
N ALA A 301 -9.28 -1.52 -8.25
CA ALA A 301 -7.92 -1.43 -8.76
C ALA A 301 -7.57 -2.58 -9.71
N ASP A 302 -6.57 -2.35 -10.53
CA ASP A 302 -5.82 -3.41 -11.20
C ASP A 302 -5.05 -4.22 -10.15
N LYS A 303 -4.98 -5.55 -10.28
CA LYS A 303 -4.11 -6.38 -9.41
C LYS A 303 -2.66 -5.88 -9.41
N ALA A 304 -2.19 -5.37 -10.54
CA ALA A 304 -0.85 -4.79 -10.67
C ALA A 304 -0.64 -3.50 -9.85
N TRP A 305 -1.72 -2.89 -9.35
CA TRP A 305 -1.64 -1.76 -8.42
C TRP A 305 -1.01 -2.18 -7.09
N PHE A 306 -1.29 -3.41 -6.64
CA PHE A 306 -0.70 -3.97 -5.43
C PHE A 306 0.69 -4.54 -5.74
N LYS A 307 1.72 -3.93 -5.21
CA LYS A 307 3.13 -4.39 -5.34
C LYS A 307 3.53 -5.14 -4.08
N ILE A 308 2.87 -6.28 -3.87
CA ILE A 308 3.13 -7.16 -2.74
C ILE A 308 3.99 -8.31 -3.23
N LYS A 309 5.20 -8.42 -2.72
CA LYS A 309 6.14 -9.45 -3.13
C LYS A 309 6.94 -9.96 -1.93
N GLN A 310 7.04 -11.26 -1.83
CA GLN A 310 7.89 -11.91 -0.84
C GLN A 310 9.33 -11.98 -1.36
N GLN A 311 10.30 -11.60 -0.54
CA GLN A 311 11.70 -11.86 -0.82
C GLN A 311 12.14 -13.17 -0.18
N ASP A 312 11.97 -13.30 1.13
CA ASP A 312 12.37 -14.50 1.85
C ASP A 312 11.47 -14.75 3.07
N MET A 313 11.38 -16.01 3.46
CA MET A 313 10.74 -16.46 4.70
C MET A 313 11.52 -17.64 5.22
N PHE A 314 12.18 -17.47 6.36
CA PHE A 314 13.03 -18.49 6.95
C PHE A 314 12.88 -18.54 8.47
N LEU A 315 13.25 -19.68 9.04
CA LEU A 315 13.17 -19.96 10.46
C LEU A 315 14.57 -20.13 11.04
N ASP A 316 14.89 -19.34 12.06
CA ASP A 316 16.09 -19.48 12.87
C ASP A 316 15.74 -20.08 14.24
N VAL A 317 16.66 -20.88 14.80
CA VAL A 317 16.48 -21.50 16.10
C VAL A 317 17.77 -21.39 16.90
N ASP A 318 17.66 -20.76 18.08
CA ASP A 318 18.76 -20.60 19.03
C ASP A 318 18.42 -21.14 20.41
N TYR A 319 19.44 -21.71 21.08
CA TYR A 319 19.33 -22.14 22.48
C TYR A 319 19.91 -21.09 23.41
N ASN A 320 19.07 -20.63 24.36
CA ASN A 320 19.51 -19.75 25.43
C ASN A 320 19.80 -20.56 26.71
N PRO A 321 21.06 -20.75 27.10
CA PRO A 321 21.42 -21.54 28.27
C PRO A 321 21.04 -20.90 29.61
N ASN A 322 20.89 -19.58 29.66
CA ASN A 322 20.57 -18.87 30.91
C ASN A 322 19.16 -19.19 31.42
N ASN A 323 18.20 -19.27 30.52
CA ASN A 323 16.80 -19.58 30.83
C ASN A 323 16.37 -21.00 30.40
N ARG A 324 17.28 -21.75 29.78
CA ARG A 324 17.05 -23.12 29.26
C ARG A 324 15.91 -23.22 28.29
N THR A 325 15.79 -22.22 27.39
CA THR A 325 14.76 -22.14 26.35
C THR A 325 15.38 -22.26 24.98
N TYR A 326 14.65 -22.87 24.06
CA TYR A 326 14.86 -22.72 22.62
C TYR A 326 14.03 -21.56 22.13
N GLN A 327 14.64 -20.68 21.33
CA GLN A 327 14.00 -19.52 20.73
C GLN A 327 13.88 -19.78 19.23
N TYR A 328 12.66 -19.73 18.74
CA TYR A 328 12.34 -19.84 17.31
C TYR A 328 12.00 -18.46 16.80
N PHE A 329 12.59 -18.09 15.67
CA PHE A 329 12.40 -16.81 15.02
C PHE A 329 11.96 -17.06 13.58
N LEU A 330 10.66 -16.87 13.30
CA LEU A 330 10.19 -16.86 11.92
C LEU A 330 10.40 -15.47 11.35
N ASN A 331 11.33 -15.34 10.40
CA ASN A 331 11.64 -14.09 9.71
C ASN A 331 10.86 -14.04 8.40
N ASN A 332 10.21 -12.91 8.12
CA ASN A 332 9.43 -12.71 6.90
C ASN A 332 9.80 -11.36 6.29
N ILE A 333 10.47 -11.39 5.15
CA ILE A 333 10.92 -10.20 4.42
C ILE A 333 10.04 -10.01 3.22
N LYS A 334 9.26 -8.90 3.20
CA LYS A 334 8.29 -8.59 2.14
C LYS A 334 8.33 -7.12 1.72
N GLN A 335 7.84 -6.90 0.52
CA GLN A 335 7.52 -5.60 -0.02
C GLN A 335 6.00 -5.40 0.01
N TYR A 336 5.53 -4.28 0.57
CA TYR A 336 4.13 -3.85 0.56
C TYR A 336 4.08 -2.42 0.04
N GLN A 337 3.76 -2.26 -1.23
CA GLN A 337 3.68 -0.97 -1.90
C GLN A 337 2.53 -0.95 -2.90
N TYR A 338 2.23 0.23 -3.45
CA TYR A 338 1.29 0.41 -4.54
C TYR A 338 2.00 1.01 -5.74
N SER A 339 1.46 0.78 -6.93
CA SER A 339 1.97 1.35 -8.18
C SER A 339 1.24 2.65 -8.52
N LEU A 340 2.00 3.64 -8.95
CA LEU A 340 1.45 4.87 -9.51
C LEU A 340 1.05 4.71 -10.98
N PHE A 341 1.55 3.67 -11.65
CA PHE A 341 1.29 3.40 -13.07
C PHE A 341 0.01 2.61 -13.31
N ALA A 342 -0.43 1.79 -12.35
CA ALA A 342 -1.62 0.97 -12.52
C ALA A 342 -2.90 1.74 -12.17
N ASN A 343 -4.01 1.36 -12.80
CA ASN A 343 -5.31 1.90 -12.47
C ASN A 343 -5.72 1.54 -11.04
N GLY A 344 -6.18 2.54 -10.29
CA GLY A 344 -6.68 2.35 -8.92
C GLY A 344 -7.45 3.57 -8.46
N VAL A 345 -8.69 3.37 -7.99
CA VAL A 345 -9.55 4.42 -7.45
C VAL A 345 -10.08 3.99 -6.09
N ILE A 346 -9.76 4.77 -5.08
CA ILE A 346 -10.29 4.60 -3.72
C ILE A 346 -11.64 5.31 -3.63
N LEU A 347 -12.67 4.55 -3.26
CA LEU A 347 -14.01 5.05 -3.00
C LEU A 347 -14.11 5.42 -1.53
N CYS A 348 -14.41 6.68 -1.25
CA CYS A 348 -14.42 7.24 0.08
C CYS A 348 -15.64 8.14 0.32
N THR A 349 -15.99 8.37 1.57
CA THR A 349 -17.07 9.32 1.95
C THR A 349 -16.57 10.75 1.98
N GLU A 350 -15.27 10.94 2.17
CA GLU A 350 -14.60 12.23 2.23
C GLU A 350 -13.26 12.14 1.51
N ALA A 351 -12.88 13.15 0.75
CA ALA A 351 -11.58 13.18 0.11
C ALA A 351 -10.47 13.36 1.16
N PRO A 352 -9.29 12.74 0.96
CA PRO A 352 -8.19 12.91 1.90
C PRO A 352 -7.73 14.37 1.94
N GLU A 353 -7.41 14.85 3.12
CA GLU A 353 -6.77 16.15 3.26
C GLU A 353 -5.37 16.08 2.62
N SER A 354 -5.13 16.95 1.65
CA SER A 354 -3.84 17.08 1.03
C SER A 354 -3.16 18.36 1.48
N LYS A 355 -2.13 18.21 2.30
CA LYS A 355 -1.31 19.33 2.71
C LYS A 355 -0.47 19.85 1.55
N ILE A 356 -0.53 21.15 1.31
CA ILE A 356 0.36 21.83 0.37
C ILE A 356 1.76 21.85 0.98
N THR A 357 2.72 21.25 0.29
CA THR A 357 4.12 21.20 0.72
C THR A 357 4.99 22.25 0.07
N GLN A 358 4.55 22.77 -1.10
CA GLN A 358 5.25 23.82 -1.81
C GLN A 358 4.24 24.72 -2.54
N LEU A 359 4.48 26.01 -2.50
CA LEU A 359 3.84 27.03 -3.32
C LEU A 359 4.86 27.60 -4.28
N LYS A 360 4.45 28.01 -5.48
CA LYS A 360 5.31 28.70 -6.43
C LYS A 360 4.49 29.63 -7.33
N TYR A 361 4.84 30.88 -7.37
CA TYR A 361 4.30 31.80 -8.36
C TYR A 361 4.80 31.47 -9.76
N ALA A 362 3.92 31.59 -10.74
CA ALA A 362 4.27 31.38 -12.14
C ALA A 362 4.99 32.60 -12.77
N MET A 363 5.06 33.68 -12.04
CA MET A 363 5.65 34.97 -12.47
C MET A 363 6.85 35.32 -11.59
N ASP A 364 7.88 35.88 -12.18
CA ASP A 364 9.07 36.35 -11.47
C ASP A 364 8.90 37.80 -10.92
N SER A 365 7.95 38.57 -11.49
CA SER A 365 7.58 39.89 -11.03
C SER A 365 6.14 40.24 -11.42
N ILE A 366 5.54 41.19 -10.70
CA ILE A 366 4.20 41.72 -10.92
C ILE A 366 4.29 43.19 -11.35
N GLU A 367 3.69 43.53 -12.47
CA GLU A 367 3.58 44.92 -12.94
C GLU A 367 2.11 45.24 -13.21
N LEU A 368 1.58 46.32 -12.57
CA LEU A 368 0.23 46.81 -12.80
C LEU A 368 0.16 48.33 -12.63
N LYS A 369 -0.93 48.93 -13.12
CA LYS A 369 -1.16 50.37 -12.91
C LYS A 369 -2.07 50.64 -11.71
N ALA A 370 -1.96 51.80 -11.15
CA ALA A 370 -2.88 52.25 -10.10
C ALA A 370 -4.32 52.25 -10.64
N GLY A 371 -5.23 51.59 -9.95
CA GLY A 371 -6.62 51.34 -10.33
C GLY A 371 -6.88 50.05 -11.10
N ASP A 372 -5.86 49.35 -11.62
CA ASP A 372 -6.00 48.10 -12.31
C ASP A 372 -5.99 46.89 -11.36
N THR A 373 -6.53 45.77 -11.82
CA THR A 373 -6.48 44.48 -11.15
C THR A 373 -5.75 43.43 -11.97
N LEU A 374 -4.93 42.61 -11.34
CA LEU A 374 -4.20 41.52 -11.96
C LEU A 374 -4.46 40.19 -11.23
N GLU A 375 -4.78 39.16 -11.99
CA GLU A 375 -4.88 37.81 -11.48
C GLU A 375 -3.50 37.12 -11.49
N VAL A 376 -3.03 36.70 -10.33
CA VAL A 376 -1.71 36.06 -10.14
C VAL A 376 -1.93 34.62 -9.70
N PRO A 377 -1.76 33.63 -10.58
CA PRO A 377 -1.92 32.22 -10.21
C PRO A 377 -0.73 31.71 -9.41
N VAL A 378 -1.03 30.85 -8.43
CA VAL A 378 -0.04 30.16 -7.60
C VAL A 378 -0.09 28.66 -7.91
N GLY A 379 1.03 28.10 -8.34
CA GLY A 379 1.23 26.67 -8.46
C GLY A 379 1.35 26.01 -7.08
N VAL A 380 0.71 24.87 -6.88
CA VAL A 380 0.72 24.14 -5.63
C VAL A 380 1.28 22.72 -5.84
N VAL A 381 2.03 22.23 -4.86
CA VAL A 381 2.55 20.86 -4.83
C VAL A 381 2.10 20.23 -3.51
N PRO A 382 1.45 19.06 -3.57
CA PRO A 382 0.94 18.38 -4.77
C PRO A 382 -0.25 19.13 -5.43
N PRO A 383 -0.51 18.92 -6.75
CA PRO A 383 -1.55 19.68 -7.48
C PRO A 383 -2.97 19.57 -6.91
N GLN A 384 -3.26 18.48 -6.20
CA GLN A 384 -4.54 18.23 -5.51
C GLN A 384 -4.58 18.78 -4.08
N GLY A 385 -3.57 19.54 -3.66
CA GLY A 385 -3.52 20.14 -2.31
C GLY A 385 -4.80 20.91 -1.99
N THR A 386 -5.44 20.61 -0.84
CA THR A 386 -6.72 21.18 -0.40
C THR A 386 -6.57 22.22 0.71
N SER A 387 -5.32 22.45 1.18
CA SER A 387 -5.05 23.47 2.20
C SER A 387 -5.49 24.85 1.73
N THR A 388 -6.05 25.64 2.65
CA THR A 388 -6.38 27.03 2.39
C THR A 388 -5.11 27.83 2.11
N ILE A 389 -5.12 28.63 1.05
CA ILE A 389 -4.03 29.54 0.71
C ILE A 389 -4.45 30.95 1.14
N THR A 390 -3.62 31.61 1.92
CA THR A 390 -3.76 32.99 2.34
C THR A 390 -2.75 33.85 1.62
N TYR A 391 -3.16 35.05 1.27
CA TYR A 391 -2.33 36.06 0.57
C TYR A 391 -2.13 37.28 1.43
N ALA A 392 -0.90 37.78 1.44
CA ALA A 392 -0.54 39.01 2.16
C ALA A 392 0.35 39.90 1.28
N ILE A 393 0.21 41.20 1.44
CA ILE A 393 1.12 42.19 0.86
C ILE A 393 1.99 42.75 1.98
N SER A 394 3.27 42.87 1.73
CA SER A 394 4.28 43.42 2.63
C SER A 394 5.27 44.30 1.88
N ASP A 395 6.17 44.93 2.63
CA ASP A 395 7.30 45.76 2.12
C ASP A 395 6.87 46.84 1.12
N GLU A 396 5.69 47.44 1.38
CA GLU A 396 5.16 48.53 0.57
C GLU A 396 6.00 49.80 0.71
N LYS A 397 6.44 50.35 -0.45
CA LYS A 397 7.23 51.58 -0.50
C LYS A 397 6.71 52.53 -1.58
N ILE A 398 6.61 53.81 -1.23
CA ILE A 398 6.34 54.92 -2.17
C ILE A 398 7.56 55.83 -2.19
N ALA A 399 8.15 56.06 -3.38
CA ALA A 399 9.39 56.84 -3.55
C ALA A 399 10.57 56.32 -2.69
N GLY A 400 10.60 55.02 -2.40
CA GLY A 400 11.63 54.39 -1.56
C GLY A 400 11.38 54.39 -0.06
N GLU A 401 10.36 55.08 0.42
CA GLU A 401 9.99 55.18 1.83
C GLU A 401 8.90 54.15 2.16
N SER A 402 9.02 53.43 3.30
CA SER A 402 8.04 52.46 3.76
C SER A 402 6.71 53.16 4.14
N VAL A 403 5.60 52.59 3.69
CA VAL A 403 4.25 53.08 3.91
C VAL A 403 3.37 52.08 4.63
N ALA A 404 2.18 52.50 5.03
CA ALA A 404 1.22 51.60 5.69
C ALA A 404 0.72 50.51 4.72
N ALA A 405 0.36 49.34 5.26
CA ALA A 405 -0.18 48.23 4.49
C ALA A 405 -1.45 48.63 3.70
N GLY A 406 -1.54 48.24 2.44
CA GLY A 406 -2.62 48.57 1.53
C GLY A 406 -2.49 49.95 0.86
N SER A 407 -1.35 50.63 1.04
CA SER A 407 -1.10 51.95 0.42
C SER A 407 -0.66 51.85 -1.03
N VAL A 408 0.04 50.80 -1.41
CA VAL A 408 0.53 50.54 -2.79
C VAL A 408 -0.34 49.57 -3.51
N ALA A 409 -0.66 48.43 -2.86
CA ALA A 409 -1.51 47.40 -3.45
C ALA A 409 -2.38 46.70 -2.39
N THR A 410 -3.46 46.10 -2.83
CA THR A 410 -4.29 45.19 -2.00
C THR A 410 -4.45 43.83 -2.67
N VAL A 411 -4.69 42.78 -1.87
CA VAL A 411 -4.85 41.41 -2.40
C VAL A 411 -6.07 40.73 -1.79
N ALA A 412 -6.75 39.93 -2.61
CA ALA A 412 -7.80 39.03 -2.17
C ALA A 412 -7.68 37.69 -2.95
N ALA A 413 -8.12 36.60 -2.34
CA ALA A 413 -8.27 35.34 -3.10
C ALA A 413 -9.43 35.47 -4.10
N LYS A 414 -9.27 34.92 -5.30
CA LYS A 414 -10.30 34.93 -6.32
C LYS A 414 -11.51 34.09 -5.88
N THR A 415 -12.71 34.64 -6.01
CA THR A 415 -13.94 33.93 -5.70
C THR A 415 -14.08 32.71 -6.64
N GLY A 416 -14.19 31.52 -6.08
CA GLY A 416 -14.33 30.25 -6.84
C GLY A 416 -13.01 29.59 -7.23
N ASP A 417 -11.86 30.27 -7.11
CA ASP A 417 -10.54 29.67 -7.29
C ASP A 417 -9.52 30.24 -6.29
N PRO A 418 -9.36 29.65 -5.11
CA PRO A 418 -8.47 30.15 -4.07
C PRO A 418 -6.97 30.07 -4.44
N ARG A 419 -6.61 29.46 -5.57
CA ARG A 419 -5.22 29.38 -6.07
C ARG A 419 -4.82 30.59 -6.91
N VAL A 420 -5.70 31.54 -7.05
CA VAL A 420 -5.45 32.79 -7.79
C VAL A 420 -5.59 33.97 -6.83
N ALA A 421 -4.51 34.74 -6.69
CA ALA A 421 -4.54 36.03 -6.02
C ALA A 421 -5.04 37.11 -6.99
N VAL A 422 -5.98 37.94 -6.55
CA VAL A 422 -6.39 39.15 -7.26
C VAL A 422 -5.71 40.33 -6.60
N VAL A 423 -4.72 40.91 -7.26
CA VAL A 423 -3.96 42.08 -6.79
C VAL A 423 -4.55 43.31 -7.43
N THR A 424 -4.85 44.35 -6.61
CA THR A 424 -5.35 45.67 -7.07
C THR A 424 -4.34 46.72 -6.75
N GLY A 425 -3.86 47.47 -7.74
CA GLY A 425 -2.96 48.62 -7.58
C GLY A 425 -3.69 49.81 -6.98
N VAL A 426 -3.12 50.41 -5.94
CA VAL A 426 -3.69 51.56 -5.23
C VAL A 426 -2.93 52.84 -5.58
N ALA A 427 -1.62 52.86 -5.39
CA ALA A 427 -0.77 54.00 -5.71
C ALA A 427 0.59 53.54 -6.25
N ALA A 428 1.27 54.37 -7.03
CA ALA A 428 2.59 54.09 -7.58
C ALA A 428 3.61 53.80 -6.48
N GLY A 429 4.26 52.62 -6.56
CA GLY A 429 5.20 52.12 -5.55
C GLY A 429 5.55 50.66 -5.74
N THR A 430 6.32 50.11 -4.82
CA THR A 430 6.73 48.68 -4.82
C THR A 430 6.11 47.93 -3.66
N PHE A 431 5.90 46.64 -3.81
CA PHE A 431 5.35 45.74 -2.80
C PHE A 431 5.86 44.32 -2.99
N THR A 432 5.70 43.47 -1.98
CA THR A 432 5.95 42.04 -2.06
C THR A 432 4.64 41.30 -1.79
N LEU A 433 4.22 40.43 -2.70
CA LEU A 433 3.07 39.51 -2.55
C LEU A 433 3.54 38.19 -2.02
N THR A 434 3.03 37.72 -0.89
CA THR A 434 3.34 36.44 -0.27
C THR A 434 2.09 35.54 -0.26
N ALA A 435 2.22 34.30 -0.72
CA ALA A 435 1.25 33.24 -0.53
C ALA A 435 1.71 32.29 0.58
N SER A 436 0.79 31.87 1.45
CA SER A 436 1.07 30.96 2.56
C SER A 436 -0.02 29.87 2.63
N ALA A 437 0.37 28.62 2.78
CA ALA A 437 -0.57 27.52 2.99
C ALA A 437 -0.85 27.34 4.49
N GLU A 438 -2.13 27.31 4.88
CA GLU A 438 -2.56 27.26 6.28
C GLU A 438 -2.13 25.98 7.01
N SER A 439 -2.07 24.85 6.30
CA SER A 439 -1.75 23.52 6.87
C SER A 439 -0.29 23.10 6.69
N GLY A 440 0.62 23.99 6.35
CA GLY A 440 2.02 23.70 6.13
C GLY A 440 2.91 24.93 6.26
N SER A 441 4.22 24.72 6.26
CA SER A 441 5.23 25.80 6.20
C SER A 441 5.48 26.28 4.77
N ALA A 442 4.64 25.92 3.80
CA ALA A 442 4.81 26.29 2.42
C ALA A 442 4.45 27.76 2.21
N THR A 443 5.44 28.54 1.80
CA THR A 443 5.30 29.96 1.44
C THR A 443 6.07 30.24 0.16
N ASP A 444 5.58 31.20 -0.62
CA ASP A 444 6.32 31.76 -1.75
C ASP A 444 6.01 33.24 -1.89
N SER A 445 6.95 34.02 -2.42
CA SER A 445 6.81 35.46 -2.53
C SER A 445 7.28 35.97 -3.90
N VAL A 446 6.62 37.00 -4.39
CA VAL A 446 6.96 37.66 -5.63
C VAL A 446 6.91 39.18 -5.44
N ASP A 447 7.89 39.88 -5.98
CA ASP A 447 7.96 41.34 -5.92
C ASP A 447 7.08 41.98 -7.00
N GLY A 448 6.47 43.11 -6.66
CA GLY A 448 5.58 43.82 -7.56
C GLY A 448 5.81 45.32 -7.57
N GLU A 449 5.43 45.94 -8.67
CA GLU A 449 5.47 47.38 -8.89
C GLU A 449 4.12 47.90 -9.41
N VAL A 450 3.62 48.95 -8.78
CA VAL A 450 2.47 49.71 -9.28
C VAL A 450 2.98 50.96 -9.93
N THR A 451 2.64 51.17 -11.19
CA THR A 451 2.95 52.42 -11.90
C THR A 451 1.79 53.40 -11.81
N ALA A 452 2.08 54.70 -12.02
CA ALA A 452 1.04 55.71 -11.97
C ALA A 452 -0.06 55.47 -13.01
N ALA A 453 -1.30 55.81 -12.66
CA ALA A 453 -2.40 55.80 -13.64
C ALA A 453 -2.08 56.76 -14.79
N SER A 454 -2.30 56.34 -16.03
CA SER A 454 -2.05 57.15 -17.22
C SER A 454 -3.10 58.26 -17.36
#